data_77bfaf0d12f80ce5525c7b6e7189c779
#
_entry.id   77bfaf0d12f80ce5525c7b6e7189c779
#
_cell.length_a   1.000
_cell.length_b   1.000
_cell.length_c   1.000
_cell.angle_alpha   90.00
_cell.angle_beta   90.00
_cell.angle_gamma   90.00
#
_symmetry.space_group_name_H-M   'P 1'
#
loop_
_entity.id
_entity.type
_entity.pdbx_description
1 polymer ?
#
loop_
_entity_poly.entity_id
_entity_poly.type
_entity_poly.pdbx_seq_one_letter_code
_entity_poly.pdbx_strand_id
1 'polypeptide(L)'
;MNEVRLYENYIFCFFSRNREHKFSSLNCAFDRGDSKAMVKKNRNFTSNYLNKNKIILTNQVHSNIVSYVDRNFSNDISSDAMITNRKDVLLGILTADCAPIIVLGKKYFGIIHAGWKGLINGIIENTVMKFNSLGETENHLKVFVGPHLSMDSFEVKKDFIDNIKNRIKNYDNFIESKKQKKIFNFSGLIESKLIDLKITNYDISKENTYTNPEKFFSHRYCCVNKIKNCGRQISLVGINNN
;
A
#
# COMPACT_ATOMS: atom_id res chain seq x y z
N MET A 1 17.04 -5.25 -5.88
CA MET A 1 17.25 -3.83 -6.21
C MET A 1 15.88 -3.15 -6.24
N ASN A 2 15.75 -1.95 -5.67
CA ASN A 2 14.49 -1.19 -5.75
C ASN A 2 14.32 -0.67 -7.17
N GLU A 3 13.18 -0.96 -7.79
CA GLU A 3 12.90 -0.55 -9.16
C GLU A 3 12.08 0.74 -9.14
N VAL A 4 12.67 1.82 -9.64
CA VAL A 4 11.93 3.07 -9.90
C VAL A 4 11.10 2.86 -11.16
N ARG A 5 9.82 3.17 -11.07
CA ARG A 5 8.90 3.13 -12.20
C ARG A 5 8.51 4.54 -12.61
N LEU A 6 8.47 4.76 -13.91
CA LEU A 6 8.00 5.99 -14.53
C LEU A 6 6.73 5.68 -15.29
N TYR A 7 5.74 6.53 -15.15
CA TYR A 7 4.51 6.48 -15.93
C TYR A 7 4.07 7.90 -16.24
N GLU A 8 4.11 8.29 -17.51
CA GLU A 8 3.91 9.66 -17.95
C GLU A 8 4.81 10.64 -17.16
N ASN A 9 4.20 11.58 -16.44
CA ASN A 9 4.88 12.56 -15.59
C ASN A 9 5.00 12.12 -14.12
N TYR A 10 4.75 10.86 -13.81
CA TYR A 10 4.82 10.33 -12.45
C TYR A 10 6.04 9.45 -12.23
N ILE A 11 6.57 9.50 -11.01
CA ILE A 11 7.64 8.64 -10.52
C ILE A 11 7.18 7.92 -9.26
N PHE A 12 7.43 6.62 -9.15
CA PHE A 12 7.08 5.86 -7.96
C PHE A 12 7.99 4.65 -7.74
N CYS A 13 7.98 4.15 -6.50
CA CYS A 13 8.70 2.95 -6.13
C CYS A 13 7.98 2.23 -4.97
N PHE A 14 7.83 0.91 -5.11
CA PHE A 14 7.54 0.01 -4.01
C PHE A 14 8.88 -0.48 -3.44
N PHE A 15 9.37 0.19 -2.39
CA PHE A 15 10.67 -0.16 -1.82
C PHE A 15 10.64 -1.53 -1.16
N SER A 16 11.70 -2.28 -1.37
CA SER A 16 11.98 -3.55 -0.70
C SER A 16 13.00 -3.35 0.42
N ARG A 17 13.19 -4.37 1.25
CA ARG A 17 14.28 -4.39 2.21
C ARG A 17 15.62 -4.30 1.46
N ASN A 18 16.52 -3.48 1.97
CA ASN A 18 17.89 -3.41 1.46
C ASN A 18 18.85 -3.96 2.52
N ARG A 19 19.41 -5.17 2.29
CA ARG A 19 20.36 -5.81 3.19
C ARG A 19 21.78 -5.27 3.04
N GLU A 20 22.10 -4.56 1.98
CA GLU A 20 23.40 -3.94 1.76
C GLU A 20 23.65 -2.76 2.73
N HIS A 21 22.61 -2.18 3.29
CA HIS A 21 22.74 -1.20 4.36
C HIS A 21 23.12 -1.90 5.68
N LYS A 22 24.35 -1.72 6.12
CA LYS A 22 24.97 -2.33 7.33
C LYS A 22 24.17 -2.14 8.63
N PHE A 23 23.16 -1.29 8.69
CA PHE A 23 22.53 -0.86 9.94
C PHE A 23 21.02 -1.09 10.02
N SER A 24 20.31 -1.23 8.93
CA SER A 24 18.90 -1.60 8.93
C SER A 24 18.49 -2.13 7.55
N SER A 25 17.52 -3.02 7.55
CA SER A 25 16.96 -3.55 6.32
C SER A 25 15.96 -2.57 5.65
N LEU A 26 16.24 -1.26 5.67
CA LEU A 26 15.41 -0.18 5.15
C LEU A 26 14.04 -0.09 5.82
N ASN A 27 13.97 -0.37 7.12
CA ASN A 27 12.73 -0.13 7.87
C ASN A 27 12.42 1.36 7.95
N CYS A 28 11.23 1.74 7.49
CA CYS A 28 10.75 3.12 7.46
C CYS A 28 9.68 3.43 8.54
N ALA A 29 9.37 2.48 9.43
CA ALA A 29 8.43 2.69 10.53
C ALA A 29 9.13 2.96 11.85
N PHE A 30 8.66 3.98 12.59
CA PHE A 30 9.06 4.19 13.97
C PHE A 30 8.54 3.07 14.89
N ASP A 31 9.19 2.88 16.04
CA ASP A 31 8.79 1.94 17.10
C ASP A 31 8.70 0.47 16.62
N ARG A 32 9.58 0.10 15.67
CA ARG A 32 9.68 -1.25 15.09
C ARG A 32 11.10 -1.83 15.21
N GLY A 33 11.82 -1.45 16.28
CA GLY A 33 13.15 -1.99 16.62
C GLY A 33 14.31 -1.09 16.24
N ASP A 34 14.19 -0.29 15.17
CA ASP A 34 15.23 0.66 14.80
C ASP A 34 15.13 1.97 15.57
N SER A 35 16.27 2.64 15.77
CA SER A 35 16.28 3.98 16.35
C SER A 35 15.58 5.01 15.47
N LYS A 36 15.00 6.04 16.08
CA LYS A 36 14.36 7.15 15.34
C LYS A 36 15.31 7.79 14.32
N ALA A 37 16.59 7.90 14.64
CA ALA A 37 17.61 8.44 13.73
C ALA A 37 17.79 7.54 12.50
N MET A 38 17.81 6.21 12.69
CA MET A 38 17.93 5.25 11.59
C MET A 38 16.71 5.30 10.66
N VAL A 39 15.50 5.31 11.21
CA VAL A 39 14.27 5.41 10.43
C VAL A 39 14.25 6.71 9.60
N LYS A 40 14.69 7.85 10.17
CA LYS A 40 14.83 9.10 9.43
C LYS A 40 15.84 8.98 8.28
N LYS A 41 17.00 8.35 8.51
CA LYS A 41 17.98 8.09 7.43
C LYS A 41 17.38 7.23 6.31
N ASN A 42 16.65 6.17 6.66
CA ASN A 42 15.99 5.30 5.70
C ASN A 42 14.96 6.06 4.85
N ARG A 43 14.11 6.88 5.48
CA ARG A 43 13.15 7.73 4.76
C ARG A 43 13.85 8.75 3.86
N ASN A 44 14.90 9.40 4.31
CA ASN A 44 15.69 10.31 3.49
C ASN A 44 16.35 9.59 2.30
N PHE A 45 16.88 8.38 2.52
CA PHE A 45 17.39 7.56 1.42
C PHE A 45 16.30 7.30 0.37
N THR A 46 15.09 6.90 0.78
CA THR A 46 14.01 6.59 -0.17
C THR A 46 13.49 7.83 -0.90
N SER A 47 13.43 8.99 -0.25
CA SER A 47 13.03 10.24 -0.92
C SER A 47 14.09 10.74 -1.90
N ASN A 48 15.37 10.69 -1.52
CA ASN A 48 16.47 11.08 -2.42
C ASN A 48 16.56 10.15 -3.63
N TYR A 49 16.24 8.87 -3.45
CA TYR A 49 16.19 7.88 -4.53
C TYR A 49 15.18 8.24 -5.63
N LEU A 50 14.15 9.02 -5.29
CA LEU A 50 13.16 9.59 -6.21
C LEU A 50 13.39 11.09 -6.49
N ASN A 51 14.57 11.63 -6.21
CA ASN A 51 14.95 13.04 -6.43
C ASN A 51 13.99 14.05 -5.76
N LYS A 52 13.49 13.72 -4.56
CA LYS A 52 12.60 14.56 -3.77
C LYS A 52 13.03 14.58 -2.30
N ASN A 53 12.69 15.66 -1.60
CA ASN A 53 13.12 15.85 -0.21
C ASN A 53 11.98 15.74 0.81
N LYS A 54 10.71 15.81 0.37
CA LYS A 54 9.56 15.86 1.27
C LYS A 54 8.63 14.67 1.08
N ILE A 55 8.52 13.82 2.10
CA ILE A 55 7.55 12.74 2.17
C ILE A 55 6.39 13.16 3.06
N ILE A 56 5.16 12.97 2.60
CA ILE A 56 3.93 13.06 3.40
C ILE A 56 3.48 11.65 3.73
N LEU A 57 3.26 11.41 5.01
CA LEU A 57 2.71 10.17 5.57
C LEU A 57 1.52 10.54 6.45
N THR A 58 0.58 9.62 6.59
CA THR A 58 -0.54 9.73 7.53
C THR A 58 -0.41 8.69 8.64
N ASN A 59 -1.19 8.86 9.70
CA ASN A 59 -1.38 7.82 10.69
C ASN A 59 -2.33 6.76 10.11
N GLN A 60 -1.77 5.62 9.65
CA GLN A 60 -2.52 4.51 9.05
C GLN A 60 -3.25 3.70 10.14
N VAL A 61 -4.57 3.61 10.04
CA VAL A 61 -5.43 2.99 11.06
C VAL A 61 -6.31 1.85 10.49
N HIS A 62 -6.03 1.41 9.27
CA HIS A 62 -6.80 0.40 8.52
C HIS A 62 -8.25 0.81 8.27
N SER A 63 -8.47 2.10 8.04
CA SER A 63 -9.76 2.71 7.73
C SER A 63 -10.04 2.74 6.21
N ASN A 64 -11.15 3.36 5.85
CA ASN A 64 -11.49 3.73 4.46
C ASN A 64 -11.45 5.26 4.26
N ILE A 65 -10.72 5.97 5.11
CA ILE A 65 -10.60 7.44 5.07
C ILE A 65 -9.57 7.84 4.02
N VAL A 66 -9.94 8.80 3.17
CA VAL A 66 -9.12 9.37 2.10
C VAL A 66 -8.87 10.85 2.39
N SER A 67 -7.62 11.26 2.47
CA SER A 67 -7.22 12.65 2.69
C SER A 67 -6.77 13.31 1.41
N TYR A 68 -7.18 14.56 1.21
CA TYR A 68 -6.61 15.43 0.19
C TYR A 68 -5.44 16.22 0.78
N VAL A 69 -4.27 16.11 0.15
CA VAL A 69 -3.03 16.73 0.63
C VAL A 69 -2.81 18.06 -0.11
N ASP A 70 -3.23 19.15 0.50
CA ASP A 70 -2.93 20.51 0.08
C ASP A 70 -1.65 21.06 0.74
N ARG A 71 -1.42 22.38 0.64
CA ARG A 71 -0.24 23.02 1.26
C ARG A 71 -0.34 23.12 2.79
N ASN A 72 -1.55 23.10 3.34
CA ASN A 72 -1.83 23.23 4.77
C ASN A 72 -2.00 21.87 5.47
N PHE A 73 -1.75 20.77 4.74
CA PHE A 73 -1.96 19.42 5.24
C PHE A 73 -1.07 19.11 6.45
N SER A 74 -1.70 18.62 7.53
CA SER A 74 -1.01 18.13 8.74
C SER A 74 -0.72 16.63 8.63
N ASN A 75 0.50 16.22 9.02
CA ASN A 75 0.88 14.80 9.07
C ASN A 75 0.22 14.01 10.23
N ASP A 76 -0.50 14.67 11.15
CA ASP A 76 -1.15 14.05 12.30
C ASP A 76 -2.55 13.48 11.96
N ILE A 77 -2.96 13.59 10.69
CA ILE A 77 -4.25 13.09 10.23
C ILE A 77 -4.23 11.58 10.12
N SER A 78 -5.28 10.94 10.66
CA SER A 78 -5.51 9.50 10.49
C SER A 78 -6.25 9.25 9.18
N SER A 79 -5.57 8.60 8.23
CA SER A 79 -6.15 8.12 6.98
C SER A 79 -5.31 7.02 6.36
N ASP A 80 -5.92 6.23 5.50
CA ASP A 80 -5.27 5.12 4.81
C ASP A 80 -5.15 5.34 3.30
N ALA A 81 -5.60 6.49 2.80
CA ALA A 81 -5.32 6.93 1.44
C ALA A 81 -5.07 8.44 1.39
N MET A 82 -4.26 8.85 0.44
CA MET A 82 -3.94 10.26 0.17
C MET A 82 -4.02 10.55 -1.32
N ILE A 83 -4.48 11.75 -1.66
CA ILE A 83 -4.52 12.26 -3.05
C ILE A 83 -3.96 13.68 -3.06
N THR A 84 -3.22 14.04 -4.11
CA THR A 84 -2.72 15.40 -4.31
C THR A 84 -2.42 15.69 -5.79
N ASN A 85 -2.23 16.96 -6.12
CA ASN A 85 -1.62 17.41 -7.38
C ASN A 85 -0.30 18.19 -7.15
N ARG A 86 0.22 18.16 -5.92
CA ARG A 86 1.43 18.88 -5.54
C ARG A 86 2.66 18.26 -6.19
N LYS A 87 3.51 19.13 -6.77
CA LYS A 87 4.76 18.72 -7.43
C LYS A 87 5.95 18.62 -6.47
N ASP A 88 5.85 19.22 -5.30
CA ASP A 88 6.94 19.37 -4.33
C ASP A 88 7.03 18.23 -3.30
N VAL A 89 6.11 17.27 -3.33
CA VAL A 89 6.02 16.19 -2.34
C VAL A 89 5.99 14.80 -2.96
N LEU A 90 6.37 13.81 -2.15
CA LEU A 90 6.03 12.40 -2.33
C LEU A 90 4.92 12.03 -1.34
N LEU A 91 3.89 11.36 -1.80
CA LEU A 91 2.97 10.64 -0.92
C LEU A 91 3.57 9.28 -0.59
N GLY A 92 3.46 8.87 0.66
CA GLY A 92 4.02 7.61 1.13
C GLY A 92 3.09 6.82 2.03
N ILE A 93 3.19 5.51 1.98
CA ILE A 93 2.56 4.58 2.93
C ILE A 93 3.55 3.51 3.38
N LEU A 94 3.28 2.94 4.54
CA LEU A 94 4.09 1.91 5.17
C LEU A 94 3.32 0.60 5.20
N THR A 95 3.93 -0.49 4.73
CA THR A 95 3.29 -1.80 4.69
C THR A 95 4.20 -2.92 5.21
N ALA A 96 3.57 -3.99 5.65
CA ALA A 96 4.11 -5.34 5.81
C ALA A 96 2.90 -6.27 5.69
N ASP A 97 2.68 -6.83 4.50
CA ASP A 97 1.57 -7.66 4.03
C ASP A 97 0.35 -6.93 3.47
N CYS A 98 -0.01 -5.74 3.97
CA CYS A 98 -1.07 -4.94 3.35
C CYS A 98 -0.66 -4.50 1.94
N ALA A 99 -1.62 -4.35 1.03
CA ALA A 99 -1.34 -3.96 -0.35
C ALA A 99 -1.12 -2.44 -0.44
N PRO A 100 0.06 -1.99 -0.93
CA PRO A 100 0.25 -0.62 -1.34
C PRO A 100 -0.35 -0.45 -2.73
N ILE A 101 -1.23 0.55 -2.90
CA ILE A 101 -1.86 0.82 -4.20
C ILE A 101 -1.57 2.25 -4.60
N ILE A 102 -1.03 2.46 -5.78
CA ILE A 102 -0.79 3.76 -6.39
C ILE A 102 -1.85 3.99 -7.46
N VAL A 103 -2.45 5.18 -7.43
CA VAL A 103 -3.48 5.60 -8.38
C VAL A 103 -3.00 6.88 -9.07
N LEU A 104 -2.91 6.84 -10.40
CA LEU A 104 -2.45 7.96 -11.23
C LEU A 104 -3.58 8.41 -12.14
N GLY A 105 -3.94 9.69 -12.07
CA GLY A 105 -4.87 10.35 -12.97
C GLY A 105 -4.16 11.33 -13.89
N LYS A 106 -4.89 12.16 -14.62
CA LYS A 106 -4.31 13.20 -15.50
C LYS A 106 -3.66 14.34 -14.75
N LYS A 107 -4.28 14.78 -13.64
CA LYS A 107 -3.85 15.94 -12.84
C LYS A 107 -3.49 15.56 -11.42
N TYR A 108 -4.08 14.50 -10.89
CA TYR A 108 -3.94 14.07 -9.51
C TYR A 108 -3.30 12.70 -9.43
N PHE A 109 -2.60 12.45 -8.35
CA PHE A 109 -2.09 11.13 -8.00
C PHE A 109 -2.39 10.82 -6.54
N GLY A 110 -2.47 9.54 -6.22
CA GLY A 110 -2.77 9.09 -4.88
C GLY A 110 -2.06 7.80 -4.52
N ILE A 111 -2.10 7.48 -3.23
CA ILE A 111 -1.58 6.25 -2.68
C ILE A 111 -2.52 5.73 -1.61
N ILE A 112 -2.72 4.41 -1.57
CA ILE A 112 -3.64 3.72 -0.67
C ILE A 112 -2.88 2.66 0.13
N HIS A 113 -3.07 2.66 1.44
CA HIS A 113 -2.79 1.53 2.31
C HIS A 113 -4.01 0.61 2.36
N ALA A 114 -4.05 -0.40 1.53
CA ALA A 114 -5.13 -1.38 1.54
C ALA A 114 -4.77 -2.55 2.46
N GLY A 115 -5.07 -2.43 3.76
CA GLY A 115 -5.21 -3.57 4.64
C GLY A 115 -6.59 -4.22 4.42
N TRP A 116 -6.77 -5.50 4.80
CA TRP A 116 -8.01 -6.20 4.55
C TRP A 116 -9.25 -5.49 5.13
N LYS A 117 -9.12 -4.85 6.31
CA LYS A 117 -10.23 -4.08 6.93
C LYS A 117 -10.60 -2.87 6.07
N GLY A 118 -9.63 -2.08 5.65
CA GLY A 118 -9.86 -0.94 4.75
C GLY A 118 -10.47 -1.39 3.42
N LEU A 119 -9.96 -2.50 2.86
CA LEU A 119 -10.44 -3.05 1.60
C LEU A 119 -11.93 -3.45 1.65
N ILE A 120 -12.36 -4.20 2.67
CA ILE A 120 -13.77 -4.60 2.80
C ILE A 120 -14.68 -3.42 3.19
N ASN A 121 -14.12 -2.34 3.74
CA ASN A 121 -14.85 -1.12 4.07
C ASN A 121 -14.82 -0.06 2.96
N GLY A 122 -14.25 -0.37 1.79
CA GLY A 122 -14.36 0.48 0.59
C GLY A 122 -13.27 1.54 0.44
N ILE A 123 -12.03 1.29 0.88
CA ILE A 123 -10.94 2.27 0.73
C ILE A 123 -10.62 2.56 -0.75
N ILE A 124 -10.72 1.56 -1.64
CA ILE A 124 -10.49 1.76 -3.07
C ILE A 124 -11.64 2.61 -3.65
N GLU A 125 -12.88 2.24 -3.35
CA GLU A 125 -14.07 2.94 -3.82
C GLU A 125 -14.08 4.40 -3.36
N ASN A 126 -13.79 4.66 -2.10
CA ASN A 126 -13.72 6.02 -1.56
C ASN A 126 -12.60 6.84 -2.23
N THR A 127 -11.47 6.18 -2.55
CA THR A 127 -10.37 6.86 -3.24
C THR A 127 -10.78 7.23 -4.66
N VAL A 128 -11.41 6.33 -5.41
CA VAL A 128 -11.90 6.60 -6.77
C VAL A 128 -12.98 7.69 -6.77
N MET A 129 -13.95 7.62 -5.85
CA MET A 129 -14.94 8.68 -5.67
C MET A 129 -14.29 10.04 -5.40
N LYS A 130 -13.21 10.06 -4.62
CA LYS A 130 -12.46 11.30 -4.37
C LYS A 130 -11.77 11.81 -5.63
N PHE A 131 -11.15 10.94 -6.44
CA PHE A 131 -10.61 11.32 -7.76
C PHE A 131 -11.70 11.91 -8.66
N ASN A 132 -12.88 11.29 -8.72
CA ASN A 132 -14.00 11.77 -9.50
C ASN A 132 -14.47 13.15 -9.04
N SER A 133 -14.53 13.38 -7.74
CA SER A 133 -14.88 14.71 -7.18
C SER A 133 -13.86 15.81 -7.51
N LEU A 134 -12.64 15.42 -7.89
CA LEU A 134 -11.57 16.31 -8.34
C LEU A 134 -11.54 16.47 -9.88
N GLY A 135 -12.51 15.86 -10.60
CA GLY A 135 -12.64 15.96 -12.05
C GLY A 135 -11.83 14.93 -12.85
N GLU A 136 -11.34 13.88 -12.21
CA GLU A 136 -10.79 12.71 -12.90
C GLU A 136 -11.94 11.74 -13.25
N THR A 137 -11.70 10.84 -14.18
CA THR A 137 -12.64 9.77 -14.55
C THR A 137 -11.93 8.43 -14.52
N GLU A 138 -12.66 7.37 -14.23
CA GLU A 138 -12.13 6.01 -14.05
C GLU A 138 -11.31 5.55 -15.26
N ASN A 139 -11.74 5.88 -16.47
CA ASN A 139 -11.05 5.51 -17.71
C ASN A 139 -9.65 6.12 -17.85
N HIS A 140 -9.36 7.18 -17.10
CA HIS A 140 -8.06 7.83 -17.10
C HIS A 140 -7.19 7.41 -15.92
N LEU A 141 -7.72 6.61 -14.99
CA LEU A 141 -6.94 6.15 -13.86
C LEU A 141 -6.06 4.96 -14.27
N LYS A 142 -4.79 5.05 -13.92
CA LYS A 142 -3.86 3.93 -13.93
C LYS A 142 -3.58 3.50 -12.51
N VAL A 143 -3.74 2.21 -12.22
CA VAL A 143 -3.55 1.64 -10.88
C VAL A 143 -2.40 0.65 -10.86
N PHE A 144 -1.52 0.79 -9.87
CA PHE A 144 -0.44 -0.15 -9.61
C PHE A 144 -0.57 -0.69 -8.19
N VAL A 145 -0.71 -1.99 -8.06
CA VAL A 145 -0.73 -2.69 -6.76
C VAL A 145 0.64 -3.32 -6.51
N GLY A 146 1.30 -2.87 -5.45
CA GLY A 146 2.63 -3.37 -5.10
C GLY A 146 2.61 -4.70 -4.34
N PRO A 147 3.79 -5.18 -3.92
CA PRO A 147 3.95 -6.43 -3.18
C PRO A 147 3.11 -6.50 -1.91
N HIS A 148 2.42 -7.61 -1.71
CA HIS A 148 1.51 -7.83 -0.59
C HIS A 148 1.42 -9.32 -0.21
N LEU A 149 0.63 -9.66 0.79
CA LEU A 149 0.40 -11.03 1.20
C LEU A 149 -0.46 -11.74 0.13
N SER A 150 0.12 -12.70 -0.57
CA SER A 150 -0.59 -13.46 -1.60
C SER A 150 -1.52 -14.49 -0.98
N MET A 151 -2.49 -14.95 -1.76
CA MET A 151 -3.51 -15.90 -1.41
C MET A 151 -2.95 -17.15 -0.69
N ASP A 152 -1.92 -17.81 -1.22
CA ASP A 152 -1.35 -19.03 -0.64
C ASP A 152 -0.81 -18.88 0.79
N SER A 153 -0.57 -17.65 1.21
CA SER A 153 -0.06 -17.31 2.54
C SER A 153 -1.11 -16.63 3.44
N PHE A 154 -2.32 -16.38 2.90
CA PHE A 154 -3.36 -15.65 3.60
C PHE A 154 -4.38 -16.58 4.27
N GLU A 155 -3.90 -17.46 5.15
CA GLU A 155 -4.77 -18.26 6.01
C GLU A 155 -5.61 -17.37 6.92
N VAL A 156 -6.90 -17.67 7.02
CA VAL A 156 -7.89 -16.90 7.81
C VAL A 156 -8.70 -17.83 8.72
N LYS A 157 -9.23 -17.26 9.80
CA LYS A 157 -10.08 -17.96 10.77
C LYS A 157 -11.54 -17.51 10.63
N LYS A 158 -12.40 -18.15 11.41
CA LYS A 158 -13.85 -17.92 11.39
C LYS A 158 -14.23 -16.45 11.60
N ASP A 159 -13.61 -15.78 12.57
CA ASP A 159 -13.85 -14.38 12.88
C ASP A 159 -13.60 -13.44 11.67
N PHE A 160 -12.57 -13.74 10.88
CA PHE A 160 -12.31 -13.03 9.63
C PHE A 160 -13.42 -13.27 8.60
N ILE A 161 -13.85 -14.54 8.45
CA ILE A 161 -14.91 -14.92 7.49
C ILE A 161 -16.22 -14.25 7.85
N ASP A 162 -16.58 -14.22 9.14
CA ASP A 162 -17.78 -13.56 9.62
C ASP A 162 -17.76 -12.04 9.32
N ASN A 163 -16.59 -11.41 9.44
CA ASN A 163 -16.42 -9.99 9.08
C ASN A 163 -16.60 -9.73 7.57
N ILE A 164 -15.98 -10.57 6.70
CA ILE A 164 -16.06 -10.35 5.25
C ILE A 164 -17.47 -10.66 4.71
N LYS A 165 -18.14 -11.69 5.25
CA LYS A 165 -19.49 -12.09 4.88
C LYS A 165 -20.51 -10.95 5.04
N ASN A 166 -20.36 -10.15 6.07
CA ASN A 166 -21.29 -9.06 6.37
C ASN A 166 -21.06 -7.81 5.48
N ARG A 167 -19.96 -7.76 4.69
CA ARG A 167 -19.56 -6.58 3.93
C ARG A 167 -19.33 -6.79 2.44
N ILE A 168 -19.03 -8.01 2.04
CA ILE A 168 -18.74 -8.36 0.65
C ILE A 168 -19.80 -9.31 0.12
N LYS A 169 -20.53 -8.85 -0.88
CA LYS A 169 -21.44 -9.70 -1.64
C LYS A 169 -20.62 -10.78 -2.36
N ASN A 170 -21.11 -12.02 -2.35
CA ASN A 170 -20.41 -13.16 -2.95
C ASN A 170 -18.99 -13.38 -2.37
N TYR A 171 -18.80 -13.15 -1.07
CA TYR A 171 -17.52 -13.31 -0.37
C TYR A 171 -16.91 -14.71 -0.57
N ASP A 172 -17.74 -15.72 -0.83
CA ASP A 172 -17.31 -17.11 -1.08
C ASP A 172 -16.35 -17.22 -2.28
N ASN A 173 -16.46 -16.33 -3.26
CA ASN A 173 -15.56 -16.27 -4.42
C ASN A 173 -14.11 -15.93 -4.02
N PHE A 174 -13.92 -15.38 -2.82
CA PHE A 174 -12.61 -14.97 -2.30
C PHE A 174 -12.11 -15.86 -1.16
N ILE A 175 -12.84 -16.92 -0.80
CA ILE A 175 -12.46 -17.85 0.27
C ILE A 175 -12.32 -19.25 -0.30
N GLU A 176 -11.11 -19.76 -0.31
CA GLU A 176 -10.85 -21.15 -0.70
C GLU A 176 -10.64 -22.05 0.51
N SER A 177 -10.99 -23.34 0.35
CA SER A 177 -10.70 -24.37 1.33
C SER A 177 -9.56 -25.24 0.81
N LYS A 178 -8.41 -25.23 1.51
CA LYS A 178 -7.22 -25.99 1.13
C LYS A 178 -6.65 -26.70 2.36
N LYS A 179 -6.59 -28.03 2.34
CA LYS A 179 -6.02 -28.84 3.44
C LYS A 179 -6.57 -28.44 4.83
N GLN A 180 -7.90 -28.38 4.97
CA GLN A 180 -8.62 -27.98 6.20
C GLN A 180 -8.41 -26.52 6.65
N LYS A 181 -7.73 -25.69 5.86
CA LYS A 181 -7.54 -24.27 6.10
C LYS A 181 -8.42 -23.44 5.20
N LYS A 182 -8.83 -22.27 5.67
CA LYS A 182 -9.49 -21.28 4.84
C LYS A 182 -8.46 -20.24 4.40
N ILE A 183 -8.41 -19.99 3.12
CA ILE A 183 -7.44 -19.11 2.46
C ILE A 183 -8.20 -17.96 1.80
N PHE A 184 -7.73 -16.74 2.00
CA PHE A 184 -8.35 -15.54 1.45
C PHE A 184 -7.63 -15.04 0.20
N ASN A 185 -8.38 -14.93 -0.90
CA ASN A 185 -7.87 -14.36 -2.16
C ASN A 185 -7.91 -12.82 -2.10
N PHE A 186 -6.92 -12.25 -1.45
CA PHE A 186 -6.80 -10.81 -1.23
C PHE A 186 -6.60 -10.05 -2.55
N SER A 187 -5.71 -10.54 -3.42
CA SER A 187 -5.47 -9.97 -4.76
C SER A 187 -6.73 -10.01 -5.63
N GLY A 188 -7.45 -11.16 -5.60
CA GLY A 188 -8.70 -11.30 -6.36
C GLY A 188 -9.79 -10.34 -5.90
N LEU A 189 -9.88 -10.05 -4.59
CA LEU A 189 -10.82 -9.03 -4.10
C LEU A 189 -10.41 -7.63 -4.55
N ILE A 190 -9.11 -7.29 -4.53
CA ILE A 190 -8.63 -6.00 -5.06
C ILE A 190 -9.01 -5.88 -6.55
N GLU A 191 -8.71 -6.90 -7.33
CA GLU A 191 -9.00 -6.94 -8.77
C GLU A 191 -10.49 -6.80 -9.05
N SER A 192 -11.35 -7.56 -8.34
CA SER A 192 -12.81 -7.45 -8.48
C SER A 192 -13.29 -6.03 -8.23
N LYS A 193 -12.80 -5.35 -7.19
CA LYS A 193 -13.16 -3.97 -6.90
C LYS A 193 -12.73 -2.99 -8.00
N LEU A 194 -11.57 -3.19 -8.61
CA LEU A 194 -11.11 -2.37 -9.74
C LEU A 194 -12.02 -2.56 -10.96
N ILE A 195 -12.40 -3.81 -11.25
CA ILE A 195 -13.32 -4.16 -12.35
C ILE A 195 -14.71 -3.55 -12.10
N ASP A 196 -15.26 -3.69 -10.90
CA ASP A 196 -16.56 -3.13 -10.52
C ASP A 196 -16.59 -1.60 -10.67
N LEU A 197 -15.46 -0.93 -10.40
CA LEU A 197 -15.25 0.50 -10.60
C LEU A 197 -14.90 0.88 -12.06
N LYS A 198 -14.93 -0.06 -13.00
CA LYS A 198 -14.59 0.14 -14.41
C LYS A 198 -13.17 0.64 -14.67
N ILE A 199 -12.26 0.38 -13.75
CA ILE A 199 -10.83 0.64 -13.92
C ILE A 199 -10.24 -0.54 -14.71
N THR A 200 -9.89 -0.30 -15.97
CA THR A 200 -9.35 -1.34 -16.88
C THR A 200 -7.83 -1.30 -16.99
N ASN A 201 -7.21 -0.20 -16.57
CA ASN A 201 -5.77 -0.01 -16.68
C ASN A 201 -5.10 -0.20 -15.30
N TYR A 202 -4.79 -1.46 -14.95
CA TYR A 202 -4.14 -1.79 -13.69
C TYR A 202 -3.05 -2.86 -13.87
N ASP A 203 -2.11 -2.87 -12.91
CA ASP A 203 -1.05 -3.87 -12.76
C ASP A 203 -1.00 -4.32 -11.31
N ILE A 204 -1.11 -5.63 -11.06
CA ILE A 204 -1.07 -6.22 -9.72
C ILE A 204 0.19 -7.07 -9.57
N SER A 205 1.03 -6.71 -8.61
CA SER A 205 2.25 -7.45 -8.30
C SER A 205 1.96 -8.89 -7.89
N LYS A 206 2.72 -9.82 -8.45
CA LYS A 206 2.71 -11.24 -8.08
C LYS A 206 3.64 -11.58 -6.90
N GLU A 207 4.36 -10.58 -6.39
CA GLU A 207 5.31 -10.75 -5.29
C GLU A 207 4.60 -10.98 -3.96
N ASN A 208 4.90 -12.10 -3.31
CA ASN A 208 4.37 -12.45 -1.99
C ASN A 208 5.35 -12.00 -0.90
N THR A 209 4.90 -11.12 -0.03
CA THR A 209 5.73 -10.58 1.06
C THR A 209 6.13 -11.65 2.07
N TYR A 210 5.29 -12.65 2.32
CA TYR A 210 5.54 -13.71 3.30
C TYR A 210 6.60 -14.70 2.84
N THR A 211 6.57 -15.13 1.58
CA THR A 211 7.51 -16.14 1.06
C THR A 211 8.86 -15.56 0.67
N ASN A 212 8.98 -14.22 0.65
CA ASN A 212 10.21 -13.50 0.32
C ASN A 212 10.67 -12.59 1.48
N PRO A 213 10.96 -13.14 2.70
CA PRO A 213 11.32 -12.36 3.88
C PRO A 213 12.67 -11.65 3.72
N GLU A 214 13.49 -12.11 2.76
CA GLU A 214 14.75 -11.48 2.38
C GLU A 214 14.51 -10.13 1.69
N LYS A 215 13.41 -10.04 0.90
CA LYS A 215 13.09 -8.91 0.05
C LYS A 215 12.07 -7.97 0.70
N PHE A 216 11.19 -8.50 1.57
CA PHE A 216 10.10 -7.74 2.15
C PHE A 216 9.97 -7.93 3.67
N PHE A 217 9.47 -6.92 4.35
CA PHE A 217 8.90 -7.09 5.67
C PHE A 217 7.53 -7.75 5.54
N SER A 218 7.27 -8.75 6.35
CA SER A 218 5.98 -9.42 6.44
C SER A 218 5.55 -9.58 7.89
N HIS A 219 4.41 -9.02 8.25
CA HIS A 219 3.83 -9.18 9.58
C HIS A 219 3.47 -10.65 9.83
N ARG A 220 2.93 -11.35 8.83
CA ARG A 220 2.63 -12.78 8.89
C ARG A 220 3.88 -13.60 9.18
N TYR A 221 4.98 -13.30 8.50
CA TYR A 221 6.26 -13.97 8.73
C TYR A 221 6.77 -13.72 10.14
N CYS A 222 6.70 -12.48 10.61
CA CYS A 222 7.13 -12.13 11.96
C CYS A 222 6.28 -12.85 13.03
N CYS A 223 4.95 -12.91 12.86
CA CYS A 223 4.07 -13.63 13.79
C CYS A 223 4.37 -15.12 13.84
N VAL A 224 4.49 -15.78 12.68
CA VAL A 224 4.79 -17.23 12.61
C VAL A 224 6.15 -17.55 13.23
N ASN A 225 7.16 -16.72 12.98
CA ASN A 225 8.53 -16.93 13.47
C ASN A 225 8.81 -16.23 14.82
N LYS A 226 7.79 -15.71 15.50
CA LYS A 226 7.89 -15.06 16.83
C LYS A 226 8.90 -13.90 16.86
N ILE A 227 9.05 -13.17 15.76
CA ILE A 227 9.92 -12.00 15.65
C ILE A 227 9.20 -10.79 16.26
N LYS A 228 9.73 -10.22 17.34
CA LYS A 228 9.10 -9.13 18.10
C LYS A 228 8.94 -7.84 17.30
N ASN A 229 9.97 -7.47 16.55
CA ASN A 229 10.04 -6.20 15.82
C ASN A 229 9.94 -6.45 14.31
N CYS A 230 8.75 -6.19 13.76
CA CYS A 230 8.52 -6.29 12.33
C CYS A 230 8.56 -4.90 11.70
N GLY A 231 9.60 -4.63 10.93
CA GLY A 231 9.73 -3.37 10.17
C GLY A 231 8.61 -3.16 9.15
N ARG A 232 8.69 -2.02 8.46
CA ARG A 232 7.78 -1.69 7.35
C ARG A 232 8.58 -1.18 6.17
N GLN A 233 8.29 -1.72 4.98
CA GLN A 233 8.71 -1.07 3.75
C GLN A 233 7.83 0.15 3.49
N ILE A 234 8.38 1.08 2.70
CA ILE A 234 7.67 2.27 2.25
C ILE A 234 7.36 2.14 0.76
N SER A 235 6.21 2.65 0.36
CA SER A 235 5.87 2.88 -1.04
C SER A 235 5.69 4.38 -1.23
N LEU A 236 6.26 4.93 -2.30
CA LEU A 236 6.28 6.37 -2.57
C LEU A 236 5.81 6.65 -3.99
N VAL A 237 5.10 7.76 -4.16
CA VAL A 237 4.69 8.28 -5.47
C VAL A 237 4.76 9.81 -5.48
N GLY A 238 5.11 10.39 -6.61
CA GLY A 238 5.15 11.83 -6.85
C GLY A 238 5.22 12.18 -8.31
N ILE A 239 5.26 13.48 -8.62
CA ILE A 239 5.47 13.98 -9.98
C ILE A 239 6.97 13.96 -10.29
N ASN A 240 7.34 13.40 -11.45
CA ASN A 240 8.68 13.51 -12.00
C ASN A 240 8.90 14.94 -12.51
N ASN A 241 9.97 15.57 -12.05
CA ASN A 241 10.28 16.97 -12.44
C ASN A 241 11.36 17.05 -13.53
N ASN A 242 11.71 15.88 -14.14
CA ASN A 242 12.67 15.83 -15.23
C ASN A 242 11.98 15.99 -16.57
#